data_0d0244132bc589025654a4cb868523ff
#
_entry.id   0d0244132bc589025654a4cb868523ff
#
_cell.length_a   1.000
_cell.length_b   1.000
_cell.length_c   1.000
_cell.angle_alpha   90.00
_cell.angle_beta   90.00
_cell.angle_gamma   90.00
#
_symmetry.space_group_name_H-M   'P 1'
#
loop_
_entity.id
_entity.type
_entity.pdbx_description
1 polymer ?
#
loop_
_entity_poly.entity_id
_entity_poly.type
_entity_poly.pdbx_seq_one_letter_code
_entity_poly.pdbx_strand_id
1 'polypeptide(L)'
;MTNNEQPAHSALTITHTASGGTLIEGTARGDDAGPVLRQAGWRWSRALGCWFVPRSRDRRPGRSLIDRTVRGLTEAGFTVHTDLDDALRSTAEVEAHLTQRRQDRADNLAQRADHAQLAADNADVKADELTGRLPFGQPILVGHHSEPAMRRHAERIRAATERAVATQAAADQARARAVTAAAGHGARHNPVTVANRIANLTARQRQLRRRLDGSTRTVAVLPDGNRHTETTPPATGTARDDLTDQLAQVTEQLTYWQQIRADQIRTGTTGDYGPHSVHVDDLVKLSGRWYRVRRTNAKTFRVHIEPGMNSTAAYHQIQDHRPTGTVPADQPAGR
;
A
#
# COMPACT_ATOMS: atom_id res chain seq x y z
N MET A 1 42.56 19.12 39.35
CA MET A 1 42.56 18.00 38.40
C MET A 1 41.15 17.43 38.41
N THR A 2 40.31 17.95 37.56
CA THR A 2 38.91 17.48 37.40
C THR A 2 38.93 16.43 36.33
N ASN A 3 38.77 15.14 36.74
CA ASN A 3 38.53 14.04 35.82
C ASN A 3 37.19 14.30 35.11
N ASN A 4 37.27 14.67 33.84
CA ASN A 4 36.14 14.71 32.94
C ASN A 4 35.94 13.28 32.44
N GLU A 5 35.27 12.42 33.27
CA GLU A 5 34.74 11.15 32.77
C GLU A 5 33.61 11.49 31.82
N GLN A 6 33.90 11.55 30.52
CA GLN A 6 32.90 11.50 29.48
C GLN A 6 32.10 10.21 29.69
N PRO A 7 30.75 10.27 29.78
CA PRO A 7 29.94 9.07 29.91
C PRO A 7 30.27 8.17 28.73
N ALA A 8 30.64 6.94 29.03
CA ALA A 8 30.86 5.90 27.99
C ALA A 8 29.58 5.81 27.12
N HIS A 9 29.66 6.31 25.90
CA HIS A 9 28.55 6.24 24.96
C HIS A 9 28.22 4.75 24.75
N SER A 10 26.96 4.42 24.93
CA SER A 10 26.46 3.06 24.78
C SER A 10 26.78 2.52 23.38
N ALA A 11 27.16 1.26 23.28
CA ALA A 11 27.34 0.59 22.01
C ALA A 11 26.00 0.51 21.27
N LEU A 12 25.95 0.99 20.03
CA LEU A 12 24.79 0.94 19.17
C LEU A 12 24.93 -0.23 18.20
N THR A 13 23.85 -0.96 17.94
CA THR A 13 23.86 -2.04 16.97
C THR A 13 22.87 -1.77 15.84
N ILE A 14 23.37 -1.69 14.62
CA ILE A 14 22.54 -1.63 13.40
C ILE A 14 22.36 -3.05 12.89
N THR A 15 21.12 -3.50 12.89
CA THR A 15 20.76 -4.81 12.36
C THR A 15 19.94 -4.67 11.08
N HIS A 16 20.10 -5.62 10.16
CA HIS A 16 19.22 -5.72 9.01
C HIS A 16 18.84 -7.17 8.77
N THR A 17 17.53 -7.41 8.62
CA THR A 17 17.00 -8.67 8.11
C THR A 17 15.90 -8.38 7.10
N ALA A 18 15.67 -9.28 6.14
CA ALA A 18 14.60 -9.10 5.16
C ALA A 18 13.23 -8.89 5.81
N SER A 19 12.92 -9.61 6.90
CA SER A 19 11.63 -9.51 7.61
C SER A 19 11.51 -8.29 8.52
N GLY A 20 12.57 -7.97 9.26
CA GLY A 20 12.62 -6.86 10.22
C GLY A 20 12.84 -5.50 9.55
N GLY A 21 13.61 -5.49 8.44
CA GLY A 21 14.16 -4.28 7.85
C GLY A 21 15.42 -3.83 8.59
N THR A 22 15.84 -2.59 8.39
CA THR A 22 17.02 -2.00 9.05
C THR A 22 16.61 -1.31 10.34
N LEU A 23 17.15 -1.76 11.45
CA LEU A 23 16.87 -1.29 12.82
C LEU A 23 18.16 -0.82 13.47
N ILE A 24 18.07 0.05 14.48
CA ILE A 24 19.16 0.38 15.38
C ILE A 24 18.68 0.30 16.81
N GLU A 25 19.45 -0.39 17.64
CA GLU A 25 19.19 -0.63 19.05
C GLU A 25 20.33 -0.03 19.88
N GLY A 26 20.09 0.11 21.20
CA GLY A 26 21.05 0.66 22.13
C GLY A 26 20.93 2.18 22.35
N THR A 27 20.01 2.87 21.69
CA THR A 27 19.77 4.32 21.89
C THR A 27 18.96 4.58 23.16
N ALA A 28 19.31 5.64 23.90
CA ALA A 28 18.58 6.09 25.07
C ALA A 28 17.78 7.38 24.78
N ARG A 29 16.78 7.64 25.62
CA ARG A 29 15.99 8.86 25.51
C ARG A 29 16.85 10.08 25.91
N GLY A 30 17.07 11.00 24.98
CA GLY A 30 17.82 12.24 25.21
C GLY A 30 19.31 12.11 24.92
N ASP A 31 19.76 10.98 24.33
CA ASP A 31 21.11 10.86 23.81
C ASP A 31 21.29 11.66 22.50
N ASP A 32 22.55 11.92 22.12
CA ASP A 32 22.89 12.65 20.90
C ASP A 32 22.72 11.81 19.62
N ALA A 33 22.38 10.52 19.73
CA ALA A 33 22.09 9.66 18.57
C ALA A 33 20.82 10.08 17.84
N GLY A 34 19.79 10.53 18.58
CA GLY A 34 18.49 10.88 18.01
C GLY A 34 18.52 11.97 16.92
N PRO A 35 19.23 13.09 17.08
CA PRO A 35 19.43 14.09 16.03
C PRO A 35 20.12 13.52 14.78
N VAL A 36 21.22 12.79 14.94
CA VAL A 36 21.98 12.15 13.86
C VAL A 36 21.10 11.19 13.06
N LEU A 37 20.35 10.33 13.75
CA LEU A 37 19.47 9.36 13.12
C LEU A 37 18.33 10.02 12.34
N ARG A 38 17.70 11.08 12.88
CA ARG A 38 16.66 11.84 12.17
C ARG A 38 17.20 12.51 10.91
N GLN A 39 18.38 13.11 10.97
CA GLN A 39 19.03 13.73 9.83
C GLN A 39 19.38 12.68 8.75
N ALA A 40 19.77 11.49 9.13
CA ALA A 40 20.02 10.36 8.22
C ALA A 40 18.74 9.72 7.65
N GLY A 41 17.54 10.13 8.10
CA GLY A 41 16.25 9.65 7.59
C GLY A 41 15.64 8.46 8.36
N TRP A 42 16.19 8.13 9.53
CA TRP A 42 15.61 7.13 10.41
C TRP A 42 14.37 7.67 11.13
N ARG A 43 13.51 6.77 11.60
CA ARG A 43 12.31 7.10 12.36
C ARG A 43 12.21 6.25 13.62
N TRP A 44 11.75 6.86 14.70
CA TRP A 44 11.47 6.15 15.94
C TRP A 44 10.14 5.39 15.86
N SER A 45 10.12 4.14 16.25
CA SER A 45 8.91 3.34 16.41
C SER A 45 8.61 3.08 17.87
N ARG A 46 7.49 3.61 18.37
CA ARG A 46 7.06 3.33 19.75
C ARG A 46 6.71 1.86 19.96
N ALA A 47 6.22 1.18 18.92
CA ALA A 47 5.83 -0.22 18.99
C ALA A 47 7.03 -1.17 19.02
N LEU A 48 8.14 -0.80 18.36
CA LEU A 48 9.37 -1.61 18.33
C LEU A 48 10.35 -1.19 19.44
N GLY A 49 10.18 0.01 20.03
CA GLY A 49 11.13 0.55 21.00
C GLY A 49 12.50 0.89 20.42
N CYS A 50 12.62 1.02 19.08
CA CYS A 50 13.90 1.29 18.40
C CYS A 50 13.71 2.21 17.18
N TRP A 51 14.83 2.70 16.65
CA TRP A 51 14.87 3.43 15.38
C TRP A 51 14.86 2.45 14.20
N PHE A 52 14.23 2.84 13.11
CA PHE A 52 14.12 2.03 11.90
C PHE A 52 14.25 2.89 10.63
N VAL A 53 14.72 2.26 9.55
CA VAL A 53 14.70 2.85 8.21
C VAL A 53 13.35 2.55 7.56
N PRO A 54 12.57 3.58 7.16
CA PRO A 54 11.30 3.36 6.47
C PRO A 54 11.46 2.57 5.17
N ARG A 55 10.55 1.62 4.92
CA ARG A 55 10.51 0.80 3.69
C ARG A 55 11.75 -0.06 3.44
N SER A 56 12.51 -0.41 4.49
CA SER A 56 13.69 -1.28 4.38
C SER A 56 13.37 -2.78 4.38
N ARG A 57 12.15 -3.18 4.77
CA ARG A 57 11.72 -4.59 4.77
C ARG A 57 11.62 -5.13 3.35
N ASP A 58 11.96 -6.41 3.19
CA ASP A 58 11.91 -7.15 1.92
C ASP A 58 12.79 -6.51 0.83
N ARG A 59 13.88 -5.89 1.27
CA ARG A 59 14.90 -5.26 0.42
C ARG A 59 16.28 -5.61 0.97
N ARG A 60 17.31 -5.46 0.17
CA ARG A 60 18.70 -5.49 0.65
C ARG A 60 18.98 -4.28 1.53
N PRO A 61 19.90 -4.38 2.51
CA PRO A 61 20.31 -3.26 3.34
C PRO A 61 20.84 -2.10 2.49
N GLY A 62 20.38 -0.90 2.79
CA GLY A 62 20.83 0.31 2.11
C GLY A 62 22.23 0.70 2.59
N ARG A 63 23.29 0.01 2.10
CA ARG A 63 24.66 0.16 2.59
C ARG A 63 25.11 1.62 2.65
N SER A 64 24.88 2.42 1.62
CA SER A 64 25.26 3.85 1.59
C SER A 64 24.58 4.69 2.67
N LEU A 65 23.35 4.37 3.05
CA LEU A 65 22.66 5.01 4.17
C LEU A 65 23.26 4.54 5.50
N ILE A 66 23.49 3.23 5.65
CA ILE A 66 24.10 2.64 6.85
C ILE A 66 25.49 3.22 7.07
N ASP A 67 26.37 3.22 6.07
CA ASP A 67 27.73 3.74 6.15
C ASP A 67 27.77 5.23 6.54
N ARG A 68 26.85 6.03 6.00
CA ARG A 68 26.71 7.45 6.37
C ARG A 68 26.24 7.59 7.81
N THR A 69 25.31 6.74 8.25
CA THR A 69 24.81 6.76 9.63
C THR A 69 25.90 6.35 10.60
N VAL A 70 26.65 5.28 10.30
CA VAL A 70 27.78 4.82 11.11
C VAL A 70 28.79 5.95 11.28
N ARG A 71 29.19 6.64 10.20
CA ARG A 71 30.12 7.78 10.29
C ARG A 71 29.59 8.89 11.19
N GLY A 72 28.33 9.32 10.99
CA GLY A 72 27.78 10.40 11.80
C GLY A 72 27.63 10.03 13.28
N LEU A 73 27.32 8.78 13.61
CA LEU A 73 27.27 8.30 14.98
C LEU A 73 28.68 8.17 15.60
N THR A 74 29.66 7.73 14.84
CA THR A 74 31.06 7.66 15.30
C THR A 74 31.63 9.05 15.56
N GLU A 75 31.32 10.03 14.69
CA GLU A 75 31.67 11.44 14.89
C GLU A 75 31.01 12.03 16.16
N ALA A 76 29.83 11.56 16.52
CA ALA A 76 29.12 11.90 17.76
C ALA A 76 29.62 11.11 18.99
N GLY A 77 30.67 10.27 18.85
CA GLY A 77 31.32 9.54 19.94
C GLY A 77 30.71 8.13 20.24
N PHE A 78 29.77 7.63 19.45
CA PHE A 78 29.19 6.29 19.67
C PHE A 78 30.04 5.18 19.04
N THR A 79 30.09 4.03 19.71
CA THR A 79 30.59 2.79 19.10
C THR A 79 29.43 2.11 18.37
N VAL A 80 29.59 1.83 17.07
CA VAL A 80 28.53 1.25 16.24
C VAL A 80 28.95 -0.10 15.69
N HIS A 81 28.15 -1.13 15.99
CA HIS A 81 28.27 -2.48 15.41
C HIS A 81 27.23 -2.62 14.29
N THR A 82 27.56 -3.39 13.25
CA THR A 82 26.65 -3.67 12.14
C THR A 82 26.52 -5.18 11.95
N ASP A 83 25.27 -5.67 11.94
CA ASP A 83 24.91 -7.05 11.63
C ASP A 83 23.89 -7.04 10.51
N LEU A 84 24.35 -7.32 9.28
CA LEU A 84 23.57 -7.14 8.06
C LEU A 84 23.39 -8.48 7.33
N ASP A 85 22.16 -8.97 7.34
CA ASP A 85 21.75 -10.11 6.53
C ASP A 85 21.28 -9.62 5.15
N ASP A 86 21.98 -10.03 4.10
CA ASP A 86 21.66 -9.72 2.70
C ASP A 86 20.68 -10.72 2.06
N ALA A 87 20.28 -11.79 2.80
CA ALA A 87 19.39 -12.81 2.29
C ALA A 87 18.00 -12.23 1.99
N LEU A 88 17.52 -12.44 0.77
CA LEU A 88 16.17 -12.05 0.37
C LEU A 88 15.21 -13.23 0.59
N ARG A 89 14.03 -12.91 1.11
CA ARG A 89 12.93 -13.88 1.17
C ARG A 89 12.33 -14.11 -0.21
N SER A 90 11.78 -15.30 -0.43
CA SER A 90 11.02 -15.60 -1.64
C SER A 90 9.81 -14.65 -1.78
N THR A 91 9.38 -14.38 -3.01
CA THR A 91 8.19 -13.56 -3.26
C THR A 91 6.94 -14.17 -2.60
N ALA A 92 6.84 -15.49 -2.57
CA ALA A 92 5.74 -16.19 -1.92
C ALA A 92 5.66 -15.88 -0.41
N GLU A 93 6.79 -15.95 0.30
CA GLU A 93 6.86 -15.61 1.73
C GLU A 93 6.56 -14.14 2.00
N VAL A 94 7.09 -13.24 1.16
CA VAL A 94 6.80 -11.80 1.26
C VAL A 94 5.31 -11.53 1.08
N GLU A 95 4.69 -12.11 0.06
CA GLU A 95 3.27 -11.92 -0.22
C GLU A 95 2.36 -12.56 0.85
N ALA A 96 2.71 -13.74 1.35
CA ALA A 96 2.01 -14.37 2.47
C ALA A 96 2.04 -13.47 3.72
N HIS A 97 3.22 -12.95 4.09
CA HIS A 97 3.37 -12.07 5.23
C HIS A 97 2.66 -10.70 5.04
N LEU A 98 2.66 -10.17 3.83
CA LEU A 98 1.89 -8.95 3.49
C LEU A 98 0.39 -9.18 3.64
N THR A 99 -0.10 -10.35 3.22
CA THR A 99 -1.50 -10.75 3.35
C THR A 99 -1.89 -10.88 4.81
N GLN A 100 -1.08 -11.59 5.61
CA GLN A 100 -1.31 -11.74 7.04
C GLN A 100 -1.38 -10.39 7.76
N ARG A 101 -0.41 -9.50 7.54
CA ARG A 101 -0.41 -8.16 8.18
C ARG A 101 -1.63 -7.31 7.81
N ARG A 102 -2.18 -7.50 6.60
CA ARG A 102 -3.41 -6.80 6.19
C ARG A 102 -4.62 -7.38 6.88
N GLN A 103 -4.66 -8.71 7.02
CA GLN A 103 -5.72 -9.37 7.77
C GLN A 103 -5.70 -8.91 9.22
N ASP A 104 -4.55 -9.00 9.90
CA ASP A 104 -4.40 -8.56 11.29
C ASP A 104 -4.83 -7.09 11.49
N ARG A 105 -4.51 -6.24 10.51
CA ARG A 105 -4.94 -4.84 10.54
C ARG A 105 -6.46 -4.70 10.39
N ALA A 106 -7.08 -5.45 9.49
CA ALA A 106 -8.53 -5.43 9.28
C ALA A 106 -9.25 -5.91 10.54
N ASP A 107 -8.79 -7.01 11.13
CA ASP A 107 -9.35 -7.58 12.37
C ASP A 107 -9.22 -6.62 13.56
N ASN A 108 -8.06 -6.00 13.73
CA ASN A 108 -7.85 -4.96 14.74
C ASN A 108 -8.76 -3.74 14.56
N LEU A 109 -9.04 -3.34 13.33
CA LEU A 109 -9.95 -2.21 13.05
C LEU A 109 -11.40 -2.62 13.28
N ALA A 110 -11.79 -3.86 12.96
CA ALA A 110 -13.11 -4.40 13.25
C ALA A 110 -13.36 -4.43 14.76
N GLN A 111 -12.44 -4.99 15.55
CA GLN A 111 -12.54 -4.99 17.01
C GLN A 111 -12.68 -3.58 17.60
N ARG A 112 -11.91 -2.60 17.07
CA ARG A 112 -12.04 -1.19 17.52
C ARG A 112 -13.40 -0.58 17.16
N ALA A 113 -13.99 -0.97 16.02
CA ALA A 113 -15.32 -0.53 15.64
C ALA A 113 -16.38 -1.11 16.57
N ASP A 114 -16.26 -2.40 16.94
CA ASP A 114 -17.16 -3.04 17.89
C ASP A 114 -17.08 -2.38 19.29
N HIS A 115 -15.87 -2.12 19.79
CA HIS A 115 -15.70 -1.39 21.04
C HIS A 115 -16.25 0.05 21.00
N ALA A 116 -16.08 0.74 19.88
CA ALA A 116 -16.65 2.08 19.72
C ALA A 116 -18.18 2.06 19.68
N GLN A 117 -18.78 1.03 19.05
CA GLN A 117 -20.23 0.86 19.03
C GLN A 117 -20.77 0.59 20.44
N LEU A 118 -20.17 -0.33 21.19
CA LEU A 118 -20.55 -0.57 22.59
C LEU A 118 -20.47 0.70 23.46
N ALA A 119 -19.47 1.55 23.23
CA ALA A 119 -19.35 2.82 23.95
C ALA A 119 -20.45 3.81 23.54
N ALA A 120 -20.87 3.82 22.28
CA ALA A 120 -21.99 4.63 21.80
C ALA A 120 -23.32 4.16 22.41
N ASP A 121 -23.60 2.84 22.34
CA ASP A 121 -24.82 2.26 22.92
C ASP A 121 -24.94 2.55 24.42
N ASN A 122 -23.84 2.43 25.16
CA ASN A 122 -23.81 2.79 26.60
C ASN A 122 -24.04 4.28 26.84
N ALA A 123 -23.57 5.16 25.96
CA ALA A 123 -23.81 6.60 26.09
C ALA A 123 -25.26 6.97 25.78
N ASP A 124 -25.87 6.31 24.79
CA ASP A 124 -27.31 6.47 24.47
C ASP A 124 -28.18 6.02 25.63
N VAL A 125 -27.98 4.81 26.14
CA VAL A 125 -28.73 4.31 27.31
C VAL A 125 -28.62 5.28 28.48
N LYS A 126 -27.46 5.85 28.75
CA LYS A 126 -27.29 6.82 29.83
C LYS A 126 -27.99 8.13 29.54
N ALA A 127 -28.06 8.62 28.33
CA ALA A 127 -28.79 9.82 27.95
C ALA A 127 -30.30 9.60 28.11
N ASP A 128 -30.80 8.44 27.68
CA ASP A 128 -32.19 8.02 27.79
C ASP A 128 -32.65 7.90 29.28
N GLU A 129 -31.81 7.26 30.10
CA GLU A 129 -32.08 7.15 31.55
C GLU A 129 -32.20 8.54 32.24
N LEU A 130 -31.33 9.49 31.87
CA LEU A 130 -31.38 10.85 32.42
C LEU A 130 -32.60 11.62 31.94
N THR A 131 -32.98 11.44 30.66
CA THR A 131 -34.15 12.08 30.08
C THR A 131 -35.45 11.51 30.64
N GLY A 132 -35.52 10.19 30.83
CA GLY A 132 -36.71 9.52 31.38
C GLY A 132 -37.03 9.83 32.82
N ARG A 133 -36.08 10.41 33.58
CA ARG A 133 -36.31 10.83 34.96
C ARG A 133 -37.12 12.12 35.11
N LEU A 134 -37.30 12.87 34.03
CA LEU A 134 -38.12 14.08 34.00
C LEU A 134 -39.38 13.84 33.19
N PRO A 135 -40.57 14.18 33.73
CA PRO A 135 -41.80 14.21 32.94
C PRO A 135 -41.63 15.19 31.77
N PHE A 136 -42.01 14.74 30.57
CA PHE A 136 -41.92 15.57 29.36
C PHE A 136 -42.73 16.88 29.54
N GLY A 137 -42.09 18.00 29.23
CA GLY A 137 -42.76 19.32 29.29
C GLY A 137 -42.82 19.98 30.67
N GLN A 138 -42.14 19.44 31.71
CA GLN A 138 -42.12 20.10 33.02
C GLN A 138 -41.30 21.40 33.00
N PRO A 139 -41.90 22.60 33.20
CA PRO A 139 -41.18 23.86 33.18
C PRO A 139 -40.30 24.02 34.42
N ILE A 140 -39.16 24.70 34.24
CA ILE A 140 -38.33 25.15 35.40
C ILE A 140 -39.02 26.35 36.04
N LEU A 141 -39.46 26.18 37.30
CA LEU A 141 -40.12 27.24 38.05
C LEU A 141 -39.06 28.23 38.58
N VAL A 142 -38.96 29.38 37.92
CA VAL A 142 -38.01 30.46 38.30
C VAL A 142 -38.31 30.99 39.67
N GLY A 143 -37.30 31.12 40.54
CA GLY A 143 -37.41 31.56 41.91
C GLY A 143 -37.89 30.50 42.94
N HIS A 144 -38.22 29.30 42.47
CA HIS A 144 -38.55 28.15 43.31
C HIS A 144 -37.29 27.47 43.86
N HIS A 145 -37.34 26.93 45.10
CA HIS A 145 -36.20 26.26 45.72
C HIS A 145 -35.63 25.09 44.90
N SER A 146 -36.40 24.48 44.02
CA SER A 146 -35.98 23.39 43.15
C SER A 146 -35.27 23.87 41.87
N GLU A 147 -35.31 25.16 41.53
CA GLU A 147 -34.72 25.68 40.28
C GLU A 147 -33.26 25.29 40.09
N PRO A 148 -32.33 25.43 41.08
CA PRO A 148 -30.94 25.08 40.90
C PRO A 148 -30.73 23.57 40.60
N ALA A 149 -31.55 22.71 41.19
CA ALA A 149 -31.49 21.25 40.96
C ALA A 149 -31.98 20.90 39.55
N MET A 150 -33.06 21.52 39.10
CA MET A 150 -33.62 21.31 37.75
C MET A 150 -32.68 21.81 36.67
N ARG A 151 -32.03 22.95 36.82
CA ARG A 151 -31.03 23.47 35.89
C ARG A 151 -29.83 22.53 35.78
N ARG A 152 -29.28 22.06 36.90
CA ARG A 152 -28.19 21.06 36.90
C ARG A 152 -28.61 19.76 36.25
N HIS A 153 -29.84 19.32 36.37
CA HIS A 153 -30.34 18.11 35.74
C HIS A 153 -30.47 18.32 34.23
N ALA A 154 -31.00 19.44 33.75
CA ALA A 154 -31.08 19.79 32.34
C ALA A 154 -29.68 19.86 31.70
N GLU A 155 -28.69 20.45 32.39
CA GLU A 155 -27.31 20.44 31.91
C GLU A 155 -26.72 19.04 31.81
N ARG A 156 -27.00 18.14 32.77
CA ARG A 156 -26.57 16.74 32.68
C ARG A 156 -27.20 15.99 31.51
N ILE A 157 -28.48 16.19 31.23
CA ILE A 157 -29.16 15.64 30.06
C ILE A 157 -28.48 16.14 28.80
N ARG A 158 -28.26 17.45 28.65
CA ARG A 158 -27.62 18.03 27.47
C ARG A 158 -26.22 17.45 27.25
N ALA A 159 -25.38 17.42 28.29
CA ALA A 159 -24.05 16.87 28.23
C ALA A 159 -24.02 15.36 27.88
N ALA A 160 -25.00 14.59 28.40
CA ALA A 160 -25.13 13.17 28.08
C ALA A 160 -25.55 12.97 26.61
N THR A 161 -26.50 13.75 26.11
CA THR A 161 -26.95 13.71 24.72
C THR A 161 -25.82 14.12 23.75
N GLU A 162 -25.10 15.21 24.05
CA GLU A 162 -23.93 15.63 23.25
C GLU A 162 -22.86 14.54 23.21
N ARG A 163 -22.65 13.86 24.35
CA ARG A 163 -21.71 12.72 24.42
C ARG A 163 -22.19 11.52 23.60
N ALA A 164 -23.45 11.18 23.63
CA ALA A 164 -24.04 10.11 22.85
C ALA A 164 -23.87 10.36 21.36
N VAL A 165 -24.20 11.57 20.88
CA VAL A 165 -23.99 11.97 19.50
C VAL A 165 -22.50 11.88 19.09
N ALA A 166 -21.59 12.36 19.94
CA ALA A 166 -20.16 12.33 19.66
C ALA A 166 -19.60 10.90 19.63
N THR A 167 -20.04 10.02 20.53
CA THR A 167 -19.62 8.60 20.54
C THR A 167 -20.18 7.83 19.36
N GLN A 168 -21.42 8.10 18.93
CA GLN A 168 -22.02 7.50 17.74
C GLN A 168 -21.24 7.90 16.47
N ALA A 169 -20.92 9.18 16.31
CA ALA A 169 -20.10 9.64 15.19
C ALA A 169 -18.71 8.98 15.17
N ALA A 170 -18.10 8.77 16.34
CA ALA A 170 -16.83 8.06 16.45
C ALA A 170 -16.95 6.56 16.07
N ALA A 171 -18.05 5.90 16.44
CA ALA A 171 -18.34 4.51 16.08
C ALA A 171 -18.55 4.37 14.57
N ASP A 172 -19.31 5.26 13.95
CA ASP A 172 -19.52 5.26 12.50
C ASP A 172 -18.21 5.47 11.73
N GLN A 173 -17.34 6.36 12.21
CA GLN A 173 -16.01 6.56 11.63
C GLN A 173 -15.11 5.32 11.79
N ALA A 174 -15.15 4.65 12.93
CA ALA A 174 -14.40 3.43 13.18
C ALA A 174 -14.88 2.30 12.24
N ARG A 175 -16.19 2.14 12.08
CA ARG A 175 -16.82 1.17 11.16
C ARG A 175 -16.42 1.43 9.71
N ALA A 176 -16.45 2.67 9.24
CA ALA A 176 -16.04 3.04 7.89
C ALA A 176 -14.57 2.67 7.62
N ARG A 177 -13.68 2.88 8.61
CA ARG A 177 -12.26 2.48 8.52
C ARG A 177 -12.10 0.96 8.45
N ALA A 178 -12.86 0.20 9.23
CA ALA A 178 -12.83 -1.26 9.22
C ALA A 178 -13.30 -1.81 7.86
N VAL A 179 -14.41 -1.31 7.32
CA VAL A 179 -14.94 -1.69 5.99
C VAL A 179 -13.90 -1.39 4.90
N THR A 180 -13.27 -0.21 4.92
CA THR A 180 -12.24 0.16 3.95
C THR A 180 -11.02 -0.77 4.02
N ALA A 181 -10.60 -1.15 5.23
CA ALA A 181 -9.47 -2.07 5.42
C ALA A 181 -9.80 -3.48 4.92
N ALA A 182 -11.00 -3.99 5.20
CA ALA A 182 -11.45 -5.29 4.72
C ALA A 182 -11.56 -5.34 3.19
N ALA A 183 -12.12 -4.30 2.57
CA ALA A 183 -12.21 -4.19 1.09
C ALA A 183 -10.84 -4.19 0.40
N GLY A 184 -9.81 -3.64 1.05
CA GLY A 184 -8.44 -3.60 0.54
C GLY A 184 -7.73 -4.95 0.50
N HIS A 185 -8.28 -5.98 1.17
CA HIS A 185 -7.64 -7.29 1.29
C HIS A 185 -7.47 -7.98 -0.07
N GLY A 186 -8.51 -8.00 -0.92
CA GLY A 186 -8.49 -8.64 -2.24
C GLY A 186 -7.84 -7.83 -3.36
N ALA A 187 -7.61 -6.53 -3.16
CA ALA A 187 -7.16 -5.63 -4.24
C ALA A 187 -5.79 -6.02 -4.82
N ARG A 188 -4.92 -6.65 -4.03
CA ARG A 188 -3.56 -7.05 -4.44
C ARG A 188 -3.56 -8.21 -5.46
N HIS A 189 -4.52 -9.11 -5.34
CA HIS A 189 -4.73 -10.27 -6.22
C HIS A 189 -5.87 -10.05 -7.24
N ASN A 190 -6.36 -8.81 -7.35
CA ASN A 190 -7.28 -8.47 -8.43
C ASN A 190 -6.62 -8.75 -9.78
N PRO A 191 -7.29 -9.42 -10.73
CA PRO A 191 -6.73 -9.84 -12.02
C PRO A 191 -6.05 -8.71 -12.81
N VAL A 192 -6.64 -7.52 -12.82
CA VAL A 192 -6.06 -6.34 -13.49
C VAL A 192 -4.78 -5.89 -12.77
N THR A 193 -4.77 -5.91 -11.44
CA THR A 193 -3.58 -5.55 -10.64
C THR A 193 -2.45 -6.53 -10.86
N VAL A 194 -2.73 -7.83 -10.90
CA VAL A 194 -1.76 -8.90 -11.18
C VAL A 194 -1.16 -8.72 -12.57
N ALA A 195 -1.98 -8.50 -13.59
CA ALA A 195 -1.53 -8.33 -14.96
C ALA A 195 -0.68 -7.05 -15.15
N ASN A 196 -1.08 -5.92 -14.55
CA ASN A 196 -0.28 -4.70 -14.54
C ASN A 196 1.09 -4.91 -13.87
N ARG A 197 1.13 -5.69 -12.80
CA ARG A 197 2.38 -6.04 -12.11
C ARG A 197 3.29 -6.88 -12.98
N ILE A 198 2.75 -7.90 -13.65
CA ILE A 198 3.48 -8.72 -14.64
C ILE A 198 4.06 -7.83 -15.73
N ALA A 199 3.27 -6.91 -16.31
CA ALA A 199 3.72 -5.98 -17.34
C ALA A 199 4.88 -5.10 -16.85
N ASN A 200 4.78 -4.54 -15.64
CA ASN A 200 5.81 -3.71 -15.04
C ASN A 200 7.09 -4.49 -14.74
N LEU A 201 6.99 -5.70 -14.18
CA LEU A 201 8.14 -6.58 -13.92
C LEU A 201 8.81 -7.00 -15.21
N THR A 202 8.04 -7.33 -16.25
CA THR A 202 8.60 -7.66 -17.59
C THR A 202 9.32 -6.46 -18.21
N ALA A 203 8.80 -5.24 -18.06
CA ALA A 203 9.49 -4.03 -18.51
C ALA A 203 10.79 -3.79 -17.72
N ARG A 204 10.76 -3.99 -16.40
CA ARG A 204 11.93 -3.89 -15.53
C ARG A 204 12.99 -4.93 -15.87
N GLN A 205 12.59 -6.19 -16.08
CA GLN A 205 13.50 -7.26 -16.51
C GLN A 205 14.23 -6.91 -17.81
N ARG A 206 13.50 -6.42 -18.82
CA ARG A 206 14.09 -5.95 -20.08
C ARG A 206 15.04 -4.78 -19.89
N GLN A 207 14.71 -3.85 -18.99
CA GLN A 207 15.60 -2.73 -18.67
C GLN A 207 16.90 -3.20 -18.02
N LEU A 208 16.83 -4.14 -17.07
CA LEU A 208 18.01 -4.69 -16.40
C LEU A 208 18.89 -5.46 -17.38
N ARG A 209 18.30 -6.30 -18.27
CA ARG A 209 19.06 -7.00 -19.33
C ARG A 209 19.79 -6.02 -20.23
N ARG A 210 19.12 -4.95 -20.71
CA ARG A 210 19.80 -3.94 -21.53
C ARG A 210 20.97 -3.25 -20.82
N ARG A 211 20.89 -3.05 -19.51
CA ARG A 211 22.01 -2.50 -18.74
C ARG A 211 23.15 -3.50 -18.55
N LEU A 212 22.83 -4.77 -18.39
CA LEU A 212 23.82 -5.86 -18.27
C LEU A 212 24.57 -6.09 -19.59
N ASP A 213 23.82 -6.17 -20.69
CA ASP A 213 24.35 -6.58 -22.00
C ASP A 213 24.79 -5.39 -22.85
N GLY A 214 24.48 -4.17 -22.38
CA GLY A 214 24.61 -2.97 -23.18
C GLY A 214 23.44 -2.80 -24.17
N SER A 215 23.37 -1.65 -24.82
CA SER A 215 22.35 -1.41 -25.84
C SER A 215 22.77 -0.32 -26.82
N THR A 216 22.39 -0.47 -28.06
CA THR A 216 22.51 0.57 -29.08
C THR A 216 21.13 1.09 -29.45
N ARG A 217 20.94 2.39 -29.41
CA ARG A 217 19.69 3.07 -29.73
C ARG A 217 19.91 4.08 -30.86
N THR A 218 19.06 4.05 -31.85
CA THR A 218 19.00 5.13 -32.85
C THR A 218 18.37 6.36 -32.20
N VAL A 219 19.11 7.45 -32.11
CA VAL A 219 18.69 8.73 -31.53
C VAL A 219 18.03 9.63 -32.58
N ALA A 220 18.60 9.63 -33.78
CA ALA A 220 18.06 10.40 -34.91
C ALA A 220 18.31 9.66 -36.24
N VAL A 221 17.45 9.92 -37.21
CA VAL A 221 17.68 9.56 -38.60
C VAL A 221 17.92 10.88 -39.33
N LEU A 222 19.10 11.03 -39.93
CA LEU A 222 19.50 12.25 -40.66
C LEU A 222 18.77 12.31 -42.01
N PRO A 223 18.68 13.50 -42.64
CA PRO A 223 18.02 13.66 -43.93
C PRO A 223 18.63 12.83 -45.05
N ASP A 224 19.93 12.49 -44.93
CA ASP A 224 20.68 11.61 -45.84
C ASP A 224 20.42 10.10 -45.61
N GLY A 225 19.52 9.72 -44.69
CA GLY A 225 19.18 8.35 -44.31
C GLY A 225 20.14 7.71 -43.29
N ASN A 226 21.22 8.40 -42.94
CA ASN A 226 22.15 7.91 -41.91
C ASN A 226 21.49 7.91 -40.54
N ARG A 227 21.82 6.90 -39.71
CA ARG A 227 21.29 6.75 -38.35
C ARG A 227 22.35 7.19 -37.34
N HIS A 228 22.06 8.21 -36.59
CA HIS A 228 22.85 8.54 -35.41
C HIS A 228 22.48 7.60 -34.27
N THR A 229 23.45 6.82 -33.80
CA THR A 229 23.25 5.80 -32.77
C THR A 229 24.06 6.15 -31.52
N GLU A 230 23.42 5.96 -30.36
CA GLU A 230 24.06 6.06 -29.05
C GLU A 230 24.22 4.63 -28.51
N THR A 231 25.45 4.26 -28.13
CA THR A 231 25.75 2.95 -27.56
C THR A 231 26.09 3.07 -26.09
N THR A 232 25.36 2.36 -25.25
CA THR A 232 25.66 2.18 -23.83
C THR A 232 26.41 0.86 -23.67
N PRO A 233 27.64 0.86 -23.13
CA PRO A 233 28.40 -0.36 -22.97
C PRO A 233 27.77 -1.30 -21.92
N PRO A 234 28.09 -2.61 -21.94
CA PRO A 234 27.70 -3.55 -20.90
C PRO A 234 28.22 -3.13 -19.53
N ALA A 235 27.45 -3.42 -18.47
CA ALA A 235 27.90 -3.21 -17.10
C ALA A 235 29.07 -4.16 -16.76
N THR A 236 30.04 -3.66 -15.95
CA THR A 236 31.22 -4.41 -15.50
C THR A 236 31.42 -4.28 -13.98
N GLY A 237 32.23 -5.15 -13.39
CA GLY A 237 32.58 -5.14 -11.97
C GLY A 237 31.34 -5.23 -11.06
N THR A 238 31.41 -4.60 -9.89
CA THR A 238 30.33 -4.62 -8.87
C THR A 238 28.98 -4.14 -9.40
N ALA A 239 28.97 -3.22 -10.36
CA ALA A 239 27.71 -2.79 -10.99
C ALA A 239 27.05 -3.90 -11.79
N ARG A 240 27.84 -4.81 -12.40
CA ARG A 240 27.32 -5.99 -13.09
C ARG A 240 26.73 -6.99 -12.09
N ASP A 241 27.43 -7.23 -10.98
CA ASP A 241 27.00 -8.16 -9.95
C ASP A 241 25.66 -7.68 -9.33
N ASP A 242 25.56 -6.41 -8.98
CA ASP A 242 24.32 -5.79 -8.47
C ASP A 242 23.15 -5.90 -9.46
N LEU A 243 23.40 -5.70 -10.75
CA LEU A 243 22.36 -5.83 -11.79
C LEU A 243 21.95 -7.28 -12.01
N THR A 244 22.88 -8.23 -11.90
CA THR A 244 22.59 -9.67 -12.00
C THR A 244 21.69 -10.10 -10.85
N ASP A 245 21.98 -9.67 -9.64
CA ASP A 245 21.16 -9.94 -8.47
C ASP A 245 19.75 -9.33 -8.58
N GLN A 246 19.66 -8.07 -9.03
CA GLN A 246 18.38 -7.44 -9.30
C GLN A 246 17.58 -8.17 -10.38
N LEU A 247 18.25 -8.67 -11.43
CA LEU A 247 17.61 -9.43 -12.49
C LEU A 247 17.07 -10.77 -11.98
N ALA A 248 17.83 -11.47 -11.14
CA ALA A 248 17.39 -12.71 -10.51
C ALA A 248 16.14 -12.49 -9.66
N GLN A 249 16.15 -11.45 -8.82
CA GLN A 249 14.99 -11.08 -7.97
C GLN A 249 13.75 -10.71 -8.80
N VAL A 250 13.90 -9.88 -9.83
CA VAL A 250 12.79 -9.50 -10.72
C VAL A 250 12.25 -10.71 -11.48
N THR A 251 13.11 -11.64 -11.88
CA THR A 251 12.71 -12.87 -12.58
C THR A 251 11.90 -13.79 -11.65
N GLU A 252 12.33 -13.96 -10.42
CA GLU A 252 11.60 -14.74 -9.40
C GLU A 252 10.23 -14.13 -9.12
N GLN A 253 10.15 -12.80 -8.92
CA GLN A 253 8.89 -12.09 -8.75
C GLN A 253 7.96 -12.26 -9.95
N LEU A 254 8.50 -12.18 -11.17
CA LEU A 254 7.74 -12.36 -12.40
C LEU A 254 7.15 -13.76 -12.49
N THR A 255 7.95 -14.79 -12.19
CA THR A 255 7.51 -16.20 -12.18
C THR A 255 6.35 -16.39 -11.19
N TYR A 256 6.47 -15.88 -9.97
CA TYR A 256 5.41 -15.96 -8.96
C TYR A 256 4.09 -15.34 -9.46
N TRP A 257 4.13 -14.12 -9.99
CA TRP A 257 2.92 -13.44 -10.45
C TRP A 257 2.33 -14.05 -11.72
N GLN A 258 3.15 -14.64 -12.57
CA GLN A 258 2.69 -15.42 -13.73
C GLN A 258 1.93 -16.69 -13.30
N GLN A 259 2.40 -17.37 -12.25
CA GLN A 259 1.67 -18.51 -11.65
C GLN A 259 0.33 -18.08 -11.10
N ILE A 260 0.27 -17.00 -10.32
CA ILE A 260 -1.00 -16.44 -9.82
C ILE A 260 -1.95 -16.12 -10.98
N ARG A 261 -1.45 -15.53 -12.08
CA ARG A 261 -2.27 -15.24 -13.25
C ARG A 261 -2.78 -16.51 -13.94
N ALA A 262 -1.94 -17.52 -14.09
CA ALA A 262 -2.33 -18.81 -14.66
C ALA A 262 -3.43 -19.48 -13.82
N ASP A 263 -3.32 -19.43 -12.49
CA ASP A 263 -4.34 -19.94 -11.58
C ASP A 263 -5.67 -19.17 -11.70
N GLN A 264 -5.62 -17.86 -11.83
CA GLN A 264 -6.81 -17.02 -12.05
C GLN A 264 -7.53 -17.37 -13.36
N ILE A 265 -6.78 -17.66 -14.42
CA ILE A 265 -7.34 -18.12 -15.71
C ILE A 265 -7.93 -19.50 -15.54
N ARG A 266 -7.21 -20.45 -14.94
CA ARG A 266 -7.66 -21.83 -14.71
C ARG A 266 -8.93 -21.91 -13.86
N THR A 267 -9.07 -21.04 -12.86
CA THR A 267 -10.25 -20.97 -11.99
C THR A 267 -11.40 -20.13 -12.57
N GLY A 268 -11.24 -19.56 -13.76
CA GLY A 268 -12.26 -18.71 -14.39
C GLY A 268 -12.45 -17.33 -13.75
N THR A 269 -11.53 -16.95 -12.82
CA THR A 269 -11.57 -15.60 -12.20
C THR A 269 -11.29 -14.50 -13.23
N THR A 270 -10.62 -14.83 -14.32
CA THR A 270 -10.37 -13.94 -15.46
C THR A 270 -10.15 -14.76 -16.72
N GLY A 271 -10.40 -14.16 -17.89
CA GLY A 271 -10.12 -14.81 -19.18
C GLY A 271 -8.66 -14.65 -19.63
N ASP A 272 -8.24 -15.55 -20.49
CA ASP A 272 -7.00 -15.43 -21.25
C ASP A 272 -7.24 -14.59 -22.51
N TYR A 273 -7.34 -13.28 -22.31
CA TYR A 273 -7.63 -12.35 -23.39
C TYR A 273 -6.33 -11.88 -24.07
N GLY A 274 -6.36 -11.98 -25.39
CA GLY A 274 -5.23 -11.60 -26.26
C GLY A 274 -5.68 -11.39 -27.71
N PRO A 275 -4.72 -11.12 -28.62
CA PRO A 275 -5.05 -10.99 -30.04
C PRO A 275 -5.56 -12.28 -30.68
N HIS A 276 -5.38 -13.42 -29.99
CA HIS A 276 -5.88 -14.74 -30.40
C HIS A 276 -7.37 -14.97 -30.03
N SER A 277 -7.90 -14.23 -29.06
CA SER A 277 -9.25 -14.44 -28.50
C SER A 277 -10.17 -13.23 -28.67
N VAL A 278 -9.66 -12.05 -29.00
CA VAL A 278 -10.44 -10.82 -29.15
C VAL A 278 -10.30 -10.28 -30.55
N HIS A 279 -11.41 -10.11 -31.26
CA HIS A 279 -11.44 -9.69 -32.65
C HIS A 279 -12.13 -8.33 -32.83
N VAL A 280 -12.03 -7.76 -34.01
CA VAL A 280 -12.76 -6.54 -34.38
C VAL A 280 -14.26 -6.84 -34.31
N ASP A 281 -15.03 -5.86 -33.85
CA ASP A 281 -16.46 -5.89 -33.59
C ASP A 281 -16.92 -6.71 -32.37
N ASP A 282 -16.05 -7.44 -31.70
CA ASP A 282 -16.38 -8.06 -30.41
C ASP A 282 -16.78 -7.01 -29.35
N LEU A 283 -17.58 -7.44 -28.38
CA LEU A 283 -17.92 -6.65 -27.21
C LEU A 283 -17.00 -7.02 -26.06
N VAL A 284 -16.35 -6.04 -25.46
CA VAL A 284 -15.47 -6.20 -24.29
C VAL A 284 -15.94 -5.33 -23.14
N LYS A 285 -15.90 -5.87 -21.92
CA LYS A 285 -16.27 -5.13 -20.71
C LYS A 285 -15.02 -4.52 -20.09
N LEU A 286 -14.98 -3.19 -19.95
CA LEU A 286 -13.93 -2.41 -19.32
C LEU A 286 -14.56 -1.53 -18.24
N SER A 287 -14.01 -1.58 -17.01
CA SER A 287 -14.50 -0.77 -15.88
C SER A 287 -16.03 -0.81 -15.70
N GLY A 288 -16.62 -2.01 -15.88
CA GLY A 288 -18.05 -2.23 -15.72
C GLY A 288 -18.94 -1.90 -16.95
N ARG A 289 -18.39 -1.32 -18.02
CA ARG A 289 -19.11 -0.93 -19.24
C ARG A 289 -18.70 -1.77 -20.45
N TRP A 290 -19.63 -2.02 -21.35
CA TRP A 290 -19.41 -2.73 -22.61
C TRP A 290 -19.00 -1.78 -23.72
N TYR A 291 -17.95 -2.16 -24.48
CA TYR A 291 -17.43 -1.40 -25.61
C TYR A 291 -17.22 -2.32 -26.80
N ARG A 292 -17.41 -1.79 -28.02
CA ARG A 292 -17.11 -2.49 -29.25
C ARG A 292 -15.65 -2.31 -29.66
N VAL A 293 -14.96 -3.40 -29.96
CA VAL A 293 -13.58 -3.41 -30.45
C VAL A 293 -13.52 -2.88 -31.89
N ARG A 294 -12.69 -1.90 -32.15
CA ARG A 294 -12.50 -1.31 -33.49
C ARG A 294 -11.21 -1.75 -34.16
N ARG A 295 -10.22 -2.06 -33.38
CA ARG A 295 -8.91 -2.52 -33.88
C ARG A 295 -8.21 -3.34 -32.81
N THR A 296 -7.55 -4.39 -33.25
CA THR A 296 -6.67 -5.23 -32.43
C THR A 296 -5.21 -5.00 -32.81
N ASN A 297 -4.30 -4.98 -31.85
CA ASN A 297 -2.85 -4.92 -32.01
C ASN A 297 -2.23 -6.03 -31.15
N ALA A 298 -0.93 -6.29 -31.30
CA ALA A 298 -0.25 -7.36 -30.57
C ALA A 298 -0.37 -7.29 -29.03
N LYS A 299 -0.51 -6.11 -28.43
CA LYS A 299 -0.56 -5.92 -26.96
C LYS A 299 -1.77 -5.13 -26.47
N THR A 300 -2.48 -4.46 -27.35
CA THR A 300 -3.58 -3.56 -27.03
C THR A 300 -4.67 -3.67 -28.08
N PHE A 301 -5.83 -3.16 -27.75
CA PHE A 301 -6.93 -3.00 -28.72
C PHE A 301 -7.54 -1.59 -28.57
N ARG A 302 -8.24 -1.14 -29.59
CA ARG A 302 -8.98 0.12 -29.58
C ARG A 302 -10.47 -0.15 -29.46
N VAL A 303 -11.14 0.59 -28.60
CA VAL A 303 -12.58 0.58 -28.43
C VAL A 303 -13.17 1.93 -28.79
N HIS A 304 -14.41 1.91 -29.22
CA HIS A 304 -15.23 3.10 -29.44
C HIS A 304 -15.89 3.49 -28.11
N ILE A 305 -15.73 4.75 -27.68
CA ILE A 305 -16.36 5.29 -26.47
C ILE A 305 -17.57 6.13 -26.84
N GLU A 306 -17.39 7.11 -27.73
CA GLU A 306 -18.41 8.04 -28.21
C GLU A 306 -18.09 8.43 -29.66
N PRO A 307 -19.04 9.02 -30.42
CA PRO A 307 -18.78 9.48 -31.79
C PRO A 307 -17.50 10.32 -31.89
N GLY A 308 -16.51 9.82 -32.62
CA GLY A 308 -15.21 10.46 -32.79
C GLY A 308 -14.17 10.17 -31.69
N MET A 309 -14.52 9.50 -30.57
CA MET A 309 -13.61 9.24 -29.49
C MET A 309 -13.29 7.74 -29.37
N ASN A 310 -12.01 7.39 -29.53
CA ASN A 310 -11.50 6.04 -29.37
C ASN A 310 -10.53 5.98 -28.19
N SER A 311 -10.58 4.91 -27.42
CA SER A 311 -9.61 4.63 -26.38
C SER A 311 -8.81 3.37 -26.70
N THR A 312 -7.58 3.33 -26.23
CA THR A 312 -6.71 2.14 -26.33
C THR A 312 -6.60 1.48 -24.97
N ALA A 313 -6.90 0.19 -24.91
CA ALA A 313 -6.81 -0.60 -23.70
C ALA A 313 -5.91 -1.83 -23.89
N ALA A 314 -5.33 -2.33 -22.83
CA ALA A 314 -4.58 -3.59 -22.85
C ALA A 314 -5.53 -4.78 -22.61
N TYR A 315 -5.25 -5.92 -23.22
CA TYR A 315 -6.12 -7.11 -23.13
C TYR A 315 -6.40 -7.55 -21.69
N HIS A 316 -5.44 -7.40 -20.80
CA HIS A 316 -5.62 -7.77 -19.39
C HIS A 316 -6.60 -6.87 -18.60
N GLN A 317 -7.06 -5.77 -19.19
CA GLN A 317 -8.09 -4.89 -18.59
C GLN A 317 -9.51 -5.39 -18.88
N ILE A 318 -9.66 -6.38 -19.78
CA ILE A 318 -10.94 -6.97 -20.11
C ILE A 318 -11.47 -7.74 -18.90
N GLN A 319 -12.65 -7.37 -18.44
CA GLN A 319 -13.38 -8.04 -17.37
C GLN A 319 -14.25 -9.17 -17.89
N ASP A 320 -14.79 -8.99 -19.11
CA ASP A 320 -15.67 -9.96 -19.77
C ASP A 320 -15.63 -9.72 -21.28
N HIS A 321 -15.94 -10.76 -22.10
CA HIS A 321 -15.83 -10.74 -23.55
C HIS A 321 -17.00 -11.48 -24.19
N ARG A 322 -17.56 -10.90 -25.23
CA ARG A 322 -18.61 -11.50 -26.07
C ARG A 322 -18.18 -11.45 -27.52
N PRO A 323 -17.90 -12.60 -28.16
CA PRO A 323 -17.52 -12.63 -29.58
C PRO A 323 -18.67 -12.22 -30.49
N THR A 324 -18.35 -11.58 -31.60
CA THR A 324 -19.31 -11.25 -32.65
C THR A 324 -19.83 -12.53 -33.29
N GLY A 325 -21.08 -12.86 -33.12
CA GLY A 325 -21.73 -14.13 -33.57
C GLY A 325 -22.49 -14.85 -32.46
N THR A 326 -22.24 -14.50 -31.19
CA THR A 326 -23.09 -14.93 -30.09
C THR A 326 -24.15 -13.86 -29.85
N VAL A 327 -25.31 -13.98 -30.54
CA VAL A 327 -26.49 -13.17 -30.24
C VAL A 327 -26.95 -13.55 -28.83
N PRO A 328 -26.94 -12.67 -27.84
CA PRO A 328 -27.56 -12.98 -26.56
C PRO A 328 -29.09 -13.05 -26.79
N ALA A 329 -29.69 -14.19 -26.47
CA ALA A 329 -31.09 -14.19 -26.16
C ALA A 329 -31.30 -13.28 -24.94
N ASP A 330 -32.18 -12.29 -25.12
CA ASP A 330 -32.73 -11.42 -24.07
C ASP A 330 -31.90 -10.25 -23.56
N GLN A 331 -32.08 -9.11 -24.23
CA GLN A 331 -32.13 -7.81 -23.51
C GLN A 331 -33.39 -7.07 -24.00
N PRO A 332 -34.31 -6.67 -23.10
CA PRO A 332 -35.40 -5.77 -23.47
C PRO A 332 -34.79 -4.41 -23.83
N ALA A 333 -35.18 -3.87 -24.98
CA ALA A 333 -34.88 -2.53 -25.42
C ALA A 333 -35.36 -1.53 -24.35
N GLY A 334 -34.44 -1.00 -23.55
CA GLY A 334 -34.69 0.12 -22.65
C GLY A 334 -34.78 1.40 -23.47
N ARG A 335 -35.97 1.98 -23.42
CA ARG A 335 -36.29 3.34 -23.91
C ARG A 335 -35.51 4.41 -23.11
#